data_1a0bb34a04a928a15398b95147606461
#
_entry.id   1a0bb34a04a928a15398b95147606461
#
_cell.length_a   1.000
_cell.length_b   1.000
_cell.length_c   1.000
_cell.angle_alpha   90.00
_cell.angle_beta   90.00
_cell.angle_gamma   90.00
#
_symmetry.space_group_name_H-M   'P 1'
#
loop_
_entity.id
_entity.type
_entity.pdbx_description
1 polymer ?
#
loop_
_entity_poly.entity_id
_entity_poly.type
_entity_poly.pdbx_seq_one_letter_code
_entity_poly.pdbx_strand_id
1 'polypeptide(L)' 'MKLSINKDGLVNNKENWTDDISTQQCVRTAIHSVLEELDIKVKEEWEMDDDSIEITI' A
#
# COMPACT_ATOMS: atom_id res chain seq x y z
N MET A 1 -9.77 6.79 -2.18
CA MET A 1 -8.73 6.31 -3.10
C MET A 1 -8.27 4.93 -2.68
N LYS A 2 -7.98 4.08 -3.63
CA LYS A 2 -7.57 2.71 -3.36
C LYS A 2 -6.14 2.49 -3.84
N LEU A 3 -5.29 1.98 -2.94
CA LEU A 3 -3.93 1.59 -3.25
C LEU A 3 -3.87 0.07 -3.29
N SER A 4 -3.19 -0.48 -4.27
CA SER A 4 -3.01 -1.93 -4.37
C SER A 4 -1.51 -2.25 -4.38
N ILE A 5 -1.10 -3.07 -3.43
CA ILE A 5 0.29 -3.52 -3.32
C ILE A 5 0.32 -4.96 -3.79
N ASN A 6 1.01 -5.23 -4.90
CA ASN A 6 1.08 -6.60 -5.41
C ASN A 6 2.06 -7.44 -4.58
N LYS A 7 2.12 -8.73 -4.87
CA LYS A 7 2.97 -9.66 -4.12
C LYS A 7 4.45 -9.32 -4.18
N ASP A 8 4.88 -8.57 -5.17
CA ASP A 8 6.28 -8.16 -5.34
C ASP A 8 6.58 -6.82 -4.67
N GLY A 9 5.58 -6.23 -4.02
CA GLY A 9 5.75 -4.98 -3.32
C GLY A 9 5.56 -3.75 -4.19
N LEU A 10 5.12 -3.91 -5.43
CA LEU A 10 4.88 -2.77 -6.30
C LEU A 10 3.51 -2.17 -6.01
N VAL A 11 3.46 -0.87 -5.90
CA VAL A 11 2.21 -0.16 -5.64
C VAL A 11 1.55 0.19 -6.96
N ASN A 12 0.36 -0.35 -7.16
CA ASN A 12 -0.40 -0.11 -8.37
C ASN A 12 -1.24 1.15 -8.23
N ASN A 13 -0.56 2.28 -8.18
CA ASN A 13 -1.20 3.58 -8.07
C ASN A 13 -0.30 4.62 -8.72
N LYS A 14 -0.89 5.64 -9.29
CA LYS A 14 -0.15 6.64 -10.05
C LYS A 14 0.38 7.79 -9.21
N GLU A 15 0.19 7.76 -7.92
CA GLU A 15 0.60 8.86 -7.06
C GLU A 15 2.01 8.73 -6.49
N ASN A 16 2.81 7.83 -7.00
CA ASN A 16 4.24 7.76 -6.71
C ASN A 16 4.58 7.58 -5.24
N TRP A 17 3.93 6.62 -4.61
CA TRP A 17 4.25 6.33 -3.23
C TRP A 17 5.66 5.79 -3.10
N THR A 18 5.94 4.77 -3.82
CA THR A 18 7.26 4.18 -3.91
C THR A 18 7.28 3.23 -5.08
N ASP A 19 8.45 3.00 -5.58
CA ASP A 19 8.70 2.02 -6.60
C ASP A 19 9.86 1.16 -6.15
N ASP A 20 10.01 0.00 -6.71
CA ASP A 20 11.16 -0.88 -6.54
C ASP A 20 11.50 -1.26 -5.11
N ILE A 21 10.51 -1.46 -4.29
CA ILE A 21 10.74 -2.06 -2.98
C ILE A 21 10.49 -3.55 -3.09
N SER A 22 11.44 -4.34 -2.65
CA SER A 22 11.49 -5.77 -2.91
C SER A 22 10.50 -6.61 -2.12
N THR A 23 9.87 -6.09 -1.08
CA THR A 23 8.93 -6.88 -0.28
C THR A 23 7.65 -6.13 0.01
N GLN A 24 6.56 -6.83 -0.15
CA GLN A 24 5.22 -6.29 0.09
C GLN A 24 5.04 -5.73 1.50
N GLN A 25 5.60 -6.40 2.50
CA GLN A 25 5.41 -5.96 3.88
C GLN A 25 6.17 -4.68 4.18
N CYS A 26 7.33 -4.49 3.59
CA CYS A 26 8.07 -3.23 3.74
C CYS A 26 7.30 -2.07 3.11
N VAL A 27 6.71 -2.29 1.95
CA VAL A 27 5.91 -1.27 1.27
C VAL A 27 4.67 -0.95 2.10
N ARG A 28 4.00 -1.97 2.60
CA ARG A 28 2.82 -1.81 3.46
C ARG A 28 3.14 -0.93 4.67
N THR A 29 4.23 -1.23 5.35
CA THR A 29 4.68 -0.46 6.50
C THR A 29 5.00 0.97 6.13
N ALA A 30 5.71 1.18 5.01
CA ALA A 30 6.05 2.51 4.54
C ALA A 30 4.80 3.34 4.23
N ILE A 31 3.81 2.73 3.57
CA ILE A 31 2.56 3.41 3.26
C ILE A 31 1.83 3.81 4.54
N HIS A 32 1.72 2.92 5.51
CA HIS A 32 1.08 3.25 6.78
C HIS A 32 1.79 4.40 7.49
N SER A 33 3.12 4.41 7.47
CA SER A 33 3.90 5.49 8.07
C SER A 33 3.63 6.83 7.40
N VAL A 34 3.58 6.87 6.07
CA VAL A 34 3.30 8.08 5.32
C VAL A 34 1.88 8.58 5.60
N LEU A 35 0.90 7.68 5.60
CA LEU A 35 -0.49 8.05 5.87
C LEU A 35 -0.64 8.63 7.27
N GLU A 36 0.05 8.05 8.25
CA GLU A 36 0.04 8.55 9.62
C GLU A 36 0.65 9.95 9.69
N GLU A 37 1.77 10.18 9.02
CA GLU A 37 2.39 11.50 8.95
C GLU A 37 1.48 12.55 8.32
N LEU A 38 0.69 12.16 7.33
CA LEU A 38 -0.25 13.05 6.65
C LEU A 38 -1.60 13.15 7.34
N ASP A 39 -1.76 12.46 8.46
CA ASP A 39 -3.02 12.41 9.23
C ASP A 39 -4.18 11.88 8.40
N ILE A 40 -3.90 10.92 7.54
CA ILE A 40 -4.90 10.26 6.70
C ILE A 40 -5.22 8.90 7.30
N LYS A 41 -6.50 8.62 7.51
CA LYS A 41 -6.94 7.36 8.08
C LYS A 41 -7.28 6.34 7.02
N VAL A 42 -6.83 5.12 7.24
CA VAL A 42 -7.19 3.99 6.39
C VAL A 42 -8.65 3.61 6.69
N LYS A 43 -9.48 3.54 5.65
CA LYS A 43 -10.88 3.13 5.78
C LYS A 43 -11.04 1.62 5.81
N GLU A 44 -10.33 0.93 4.92
CA GLU A 44 -10.38 -0.51 4.80
C GLU A 44 -9.03 -1.02 4.32
N GLU A 45 -8.71 -2.26 4.68
CA GLU A 45 -7.51 -2.91 4.22
C GLU A 45 -7.79 -4.40 4.10
N TRP A 46 -7.52 -4.96 2.92
CA TRP A 46 -7.84 -6.35 2.61
C TRP A 46 -6.65 -7.07 2.00
N GLU A 47 -6.50 -8.33 2.39
CA GLU A 47 -5.59 -9.25 1.72
C GLU A 47 -6.39 -10.01 0.68
N MET A 48 -5.98 -9.92 -0.58
CA MET A 48 -6.72 -10.49 -1.69
C MET A 48 -6.23 -11.90 -2.02
N ASP A 49 -7.02 -12.64 -2.79
CA ASP A 49 -6.70 -14.02 -3.15
C ASP A 49 -5.45 -14.14 -4.02
N ASP A 50 -5.08 -13.09 -4.72
CA ASP A 50 -3.88 -13.07 -5.55
C ASP A 50 -2.64 -12.58 -4.80
N ASP A 51 -2.70 -12.60 -3.47
CA ASP A 51 -1.65 -12.13 -2.57
C ASP A 51 -1.39 -10.63 -2.62
N SER A 52 -2.24 -9.86 -3.27
CA SER A 52 -2.15 -8.41 -3.20
C SER A 52 -2.82 -7.89 -1.92
N ILE A 53 -2.45 -6.69 -1.51
CA ILE A 53 -3.07 -6.00 -0.38
C ILE A 53 -3.70 -4.72 -0.92
N GLU A 54 -4.98 -4.52 -0.63
CA GLU A 54 -5.67 -3.29 -1.00
C GLU A 54 -5.91 -2.43 0.23
N ILE A 55 -5.52 -1.18 0.13
CA ILE A 55 -5.69 -0.19 1.20
C ILE A 55 -6.57 0.93 0.66
N THR A 56 -7.68 1.19 1.32
CA THR A 56 -8.61 2.26 0.94
C THR A 56 -8.47 3.44 1.90
N ILE A 57 -8.25 4.60 1.35
CA ILE A 57 -8.14 5.85 2.09
C ILE A 57 -9.12 6.89 1.61
#